data_7e69fc53b2702b58753a2054fb8cab50
#
_entry.id   7e69fc53b2702b58753a2054fb8cab50
#
_cell.length_a   1.000
_cell.length_b   1.000
_cell.length_c   1.000
_cell.angle_alpha   90.00
_cell.angle_beta   90.00
_cell.angle_gamma   90.00
#
_symmetry.space_group_name_H-M   'P 1'
#
loop_
_entity.id
_entity.type
_entity.pdbx_description
1 polymer ?
#
loop_
_entity_poly.entity_id
_entity_poly.type
_entity_poly.pdbx_seq_one_letter_code
_entity_poly.pdbx_strand_id
1 'polypeptide(L)'
;EYHIVYGARGKSIAARGANQQRMLRTFEEKDLLFAVGPAGTGKTFVAIALAVKALKERKIRRIILSRPAVEAGEKLGFLPGEMKDKLDPYLQPLYDALEEMIPPPRLKEYMEQGTIQIAPLAYMRGRTLNDAVVILDEAQNTTTHQMKMFLTRMGYYSKMIVTGDVTQIALPRGVKSGLKHALEVLSGIPAIGRITFEKGDIVRHPLVQQIVEAYDAKAREEQEE
;
A
#
# COMPACT_ATOMS: atom_id res chain seq x y z
N GLU A 1 -11.34 -17.20 -12.74
CA GLU A 1 -11.94 -16.27 -11.80
C GLU A 1 -10.88 -15.72 -10.84
N TYR A 2 -10.82 -14.41 -10.67
CA TYR A 2 -9.73 -13.74 -9.94
C TYR A 2 -10.17 -13.28 -8.56
N HIS A 3 -10.97 -14.11 -7.89
CA HIS A 3 -11.38 -13.90 -6.51
C HIS A 3 -10.16 -13.89 -5.58
N ILE A 4 -10.08 -12.92 -4.68
CA ILE A 4 -9.02 -12.82 -3.68
C ILE A 4 -9.54 -13.26 -2.33
N VAL A 5 -10.54 -12.56 -1.81
CA VAL A 5 -11.08 -12.79 -0.46
C VAL A 5 -12.53 -12.30 -0.40
N TYR A 6 -13.34 -12.85 0.51
CA TYR A 6 -14.66 -12.31 0.82
C TYR A 6 -14.53 -11.13 1.78
N GLY A 7 -15.22 -10.04 1.46
CA GLY A 7 -15.27 -8.85 2.29
C GLY A 7 -16.10 -9.03 3.56
N ALA A 8 -16.10 -8.01 4.40
CA ALA A 8 -16.79 -7.99 5.70
C ALA A 8 -18.30 -8.25 5.60
N ARG A 9 -18.91 -7.95 4.45
CA ARG A 9 -20.34 -8.17 4.18
C ARG A 9 -20.60 -9.38 3.28
N GLY A 10 -19.63 -10.27 3.12
CA GLY A 10 -19.74 -11.45 2.27
C GLY A 10 -19.58 -11.20 0.78
N LYS A 11 -19.32 -9.96 0.36
CA LYS A 11 -19.11 -9.62 -1.05
C LYS A 11 -17.70 -10.04 -1.48
N SER A 12 -17.59 -10.66 -2.67
CA SER A 12 -16.29 -11.03 -3.23
C SER A 12 -15.43 -9.81 -3.56
N ILE A 13 -14.20 -9.83 -3.09
CA ILE A 13 -13.15 -8.91 -3.50
C ILE A 13 -12.27 -9.65 -4.50
N ALA A 14 -12.21 -9.14 -5.73
CA ALA A 14 -11.53 -9.78 -6.83
C ALA A 14 -10.56 -8.84 -7.53
N ALA A 15 -9.53 -9.41 -8.16
CA ALA A 15 -8.62 -8.65 -9.00
C ALA A 15 -9.33 -8.23 -10.30
N ARG A 16 -9.36 -6.93 -10.55
CA ARG A 16 -9.99 -6.32 -11.72
C ARG A 16 -8.92 -5.85 -12.70
N GLY A 17 -9.09 -6.18 -13.97
CA GLY A 17 -8.12 -5.82 -14.99
C GLY A 17 -6.82 -6.63 -14.93
N ALA A 18 -6.04 -6.52 -16.00
CA ALA A 18 -4.86 -7.35 -16.21
C ALA A 18 -3.76 -7.13 -15.16
N ASN A 19 -3.50 -5.88 -14.77
CA ASN A 19 -2.42 -5.58 -13.83
C ASN A 19 -2.73 -5.99 -12.40
N GLN A 20 -3.97 -5.88 -11.94
CA GLN A 20 -4.37 -6.44 -10.64
C GLN A 20 -4.26 -7.97 -10.64
N GLN A 21 -4.63 -8.62 -11.75
CA GLN A 21 -4.50 -10.08 -11.90
C GLN A 21 -3.04 -10.52 -11.90
N ARG A 22 -2.16 -9.76 -12.56
CA ARG A 22 -0.71 -10.00 -12.51
C ARG A 22 -0.16 -9.85 -11.10
N MET A 23 -0.65 -8.88 -10.35
CA MET A 23 -0.28 -8.65 -8.97
C MET A 23 -0.61 -9.87 -8.08
N LEU A 24 -1.80 -10.44 -8.26
CA LEU A 24 -2.21 -11.67 -7.59
C LEU A 24 -1.25 -12.83 -7.87
N ARG A 25 -0.94 -13.09 -9.14
CA ARG A 25 -0.03 -14.17 -9.54
C ARG A 25 1.40 -13.93 -9.06
N THR A 26 1.89 -12.71 -9.18
CA THR A 26 3.25 -12.35 -8.76
C THR A 26 3.41 -12.49 -7.25
N PHE A 27 2.41 -12.12 -6.47
CA PHE A 27 2.42 -12.30 -5.02
C PHE A 27 2.57 -13.77 -4.62
N GLU A 28 1.95 -14.69 -5.35
CA GLU A 28 2.08 -16.13 -5.07
C GLU A 28 3.49 -16.67 -5.36
N GLU A 29 4.18 -16.09 -6.34
CA GLU A 29 5.48 -16.57 -6.82
C GLU A 29 6.69 -15.88 -6.19
N LYS A 30 6.54 -14.63 -5.74
CA LYS A 30 7.65 -13.79 -5.29
C LYS A 30 7.50 -13.37 -3.83
N ASP A 31 8.61 -13.16 -3.15
CA ASP A 31 8.63 -12.69 -1.77
C ASP A 31 8.64 -11.17 -1.65
N LEU A 32 9.04 -10.47 -2.69
CA LEU A 32 8.99 -9.01 -2.77
C LEU A 32 8.34 -8.59 -4.09
N LEU A 33 7.36 -7.70 -3.98
CA LEU A 33 6.60 -7.18 -5.11
C LEU A 33 6.54 -5.65 -5.05
N PHE A 34 6.95 -5.00 -6.12
CA PHE A 34 6.71 -3.58 -6.35
C PHE A 34 5.49 -3.40 -7.24
N ALA A 35 4.49 -2.69 -6.77
CA ALA A 35 3.30 -2.32 -7.53
C ALA A 35 3.25 -0.80 -7.62
N VAL A 36 3.59 -0.25 -8.78
CA VAL A 36 3.78 1.19 -8.98
C VAL A 36 2.87 1.74 -10.05
N GLY A 37 2.45 2.97 -9.89
CA GLY A 37 1.61 3.66 -10.86
C GLY A 37 0.63 4.62 -10.21
N PRO A 38 -0.27 5.21 -11.02
CA PRO A 38 -1.18 6.26 -10.56
C PRO A 38 -2.10 5.82 -9.42
N ALA A 39 -2.53 6.79 -8.61
CA ALA A 39 -3.58 6.59 -7.62
C ALA A 39 -4.89 6.15 -8.29
N GLY A 40 -5.70 5.38 -7.57
CA GLY A 40 -6.99 4.91 -8.07
C GLY A 40 -6.94 3.66 -8.96
N THR A 41 -5.78 3.03 -9.09
CA THR A 41 -5.61 1.78 -9.83
C THR A 41 -5.88 0.53 -8.99
N GLY A 42 -6.14 0.71 -7.69
CA GLY A 42 -6.44 -0.38 -6.76
C GLY A 42 -5.22 -1.13 -6.23
N LYS A 43 -4.01 -0.68 -6.51
CA LYS A 43 -2.80 -1.39 -6.11
C LYS A 43 -2.67 -1.59 -4.60
N THR A 44 -2.99 -0.58 -3.80
CA THR A 44 -2.96 -0.67 -2.33
C THR A 44 -4.06 -1.56 -1.80
N PHE A 45 -5.28 -1.39 -2.31
CA PHE A 45 -6.43 -2.21 -1.93
C PHE A 45 -6.19 -3.70 -2.22
N VAL A 46 -5.69 -4.02 -3.41
CA VAL A 46 -5.35 -5.40 -3.80
C VAL A 46 -4.23 -5.96 -2.91
N ALA A 47 -3.20 -5.16 -2.62
CA ALA A 47 -2.11 -5.57 -1.70
C ALA A 47 -2.66 -5.99 -0.34
N ILE A 48 -3.54 -5.17 0.23
CA ILE A 48 -4.18 -5.46 1.53
C ILE A 48 -5.07 -6.69 1.44
N ALA A 49 -5.83 -6.86 0.36
CA ALA A 49 -6.66 -8.05 0.14
C ALA A 49 -5.82 -9.33 0.08
N LEU A 50 -4.67 -9.30 -0.57
CA LEU A 50 -3.74 -10.42 -0.62
C LEU A 50 -3.20 -10.77 0.77
N ALA A 51 -2.87 -9.78 1.57
CA ALA A 51 -2.44 -9.97 2.95
C ALA A 51 -3.54 -10.58 3.81
N VAL A 52 -4.77 -10.09 3.71
CA VAL A 52 -5.91 -10.60 4.45
C VAL A 52 -6.21 -12.05 4.04
N LYS A 53 -6.14 -12.36 2.76
CA LYS A 53 -6.28 -13.75 2.26
C LYS A 53 -5.24 -14.66 2.91
N ALA A 54 -3.98 -14.25 2.90
CA ALA A 54 -2.90 -15.04 3.49
C ALA A 54 -3.10 -15.27 4.99
N LEU A 55 -3.61 -14.27 5.72
CA LEU A 55 -3.92 -14.39 7.14
C LEU A 55 -5.09 -15.36 7.37
N LYS A 56 -6.17 -15.24 6.61
CA LYS A 56 -7.34 -16.15 6.72
C LYS A 56 -6.99 -17.58 6.38
N GLU A 57 -6.07 -17.80 5.44
CA GLU A 57 -5.57 -19.14 5.05
C GLU A 57 -4.47 -19.64 5.98
N ARG A 58 -4.12 -18.89 7.02
CA ARG A 58 -3.09 -19.23 8.01
C ARG A 58 -1.70 -19.46 7.41
N LYS A 59 -1.39 -18.81 6.30
CA LYS A 59 -0.07 -18.83 5.67
C LYS A 59 0.90 -17.88 6.36
N ILE A 60 0.38 -16.88 7.04
CA ILE A 60 1.12 -15.90 7.82
C ILE A 60 0.45 -15.69 9.18
N ARG A 61 1.17 -15.06 10.10
CA ARG A 61 0.68 -14.76 11.45
C ARG A 61 0.38 -13.30 11.66
N ARG A 62 0.95 -12.40 10.86
CA ARG A 62 0.80 -10.96 11.02
C ARG A 62 0.67 -10.24 9.69
N ILE A 63 -0.07 -9.15 9.72
CA ILE A 63 -0.11 -8.15 8.66
C ILE A 63 0.45 -6.85 9.24
N ILE A 64 1.40 -6.23 8.55
CA ILE A 64 1.98 -4.95 8.96
C ILE A 64 1.84 -3.97 7.81
N LEU A 65 1.08 -2.90 8.06
CA LEU A 65 0.84 -1.84 7.09
C LEU A 65 1.56 -0.57 7.53
N SER A 66 2.27 0.05 6.60
CA SER A 66 3.07 1.22 6.88
C SER A 66 3.01 2.24 5.75
N ARG A 67 3.27 3.48 6.11
CA ARG A 67 3.56 4.61 5.22
C ARG A 67 4.76 5.37 5.76
N PRO A 68 5.60 5.97 4.90
CA PRO A 68 6.62 6.90 5.38
C PRO A 68 5.95 8.14 5.98
N ALA A 69 6.54 8.68 7.04
CA ALA A 69 6.06 9.93 7.61
C ALA A 69 6.27 11.08 6.61
N VAL A 70 5.25 11.92 6.42
CA VAL A 70 5.35 13.15 5.62
C VAL A 70 5.50 14.32 6.59
N GLU A 71 6.54 15.14 6.41
CA GLU A 71 6.90 16.25 7.30
C GLU A 71 5.95 17.44 7.22
N ALA A 72 4.72 17.33 6.93
CA ALA A 72 3.80 18.47 6.86
C ALA A 72 2.57 18.30 7.73
N GLY A 73 2.55 17.27 8.56
CA GLY A 73 1.41 16.97 9.42
C GLY A 73 1.60 17.52 10.81
N GLU A 74 0.55 18.11 11.35
CA GLU A 74 0.46 18.29 12.78
C GLU A 74 0.72 16.94 13.45
N LYS A 75 1.66 16.90 14.36
CA LYS A 75 1.82 15.75 15.24
C LYS A 75 0.56 15.69 16.11
N LEU A 76 -0.41 14.94 15.67
CA LEU A 76 -1.55 14.62 16.50
C LEU A 76 -1.01 13.85 17.69
N GLY A 77 -1.08 14.48 18.86
CA GLY A 77 -0.77 13.83 20.11
C GLY A 77 -1.69 12.64 20.35
N PHE A 78 -1.46 11.92 21.43
CA PHE A 78 -2.28 10.80 21.84
C PHE A 78 -3.72 11.26 22.06
N LEU A 79 -4.63 10.92 21.16
CA LEU A 79 -6.04 11.25 21.27
C LEU A 79 -6.79 10.14 22.00
N PRO A 80 -7.63 10.47 23.00
CA PRO A 80 -8.52 9.49 23.63
C PRO A 80 -9.59 9.05 22.61
N GLY A 81 -9.93 7.77 22.61
CA GLY A 81 -10.94 7.22 21.75
C GLY A 81 -10.70 5.75 21.39
N GLU A 82 -11.53 5.20 20.52
CA GLU A 82 -11.32 3.88 19.98
C GLU A 82 -10.05 3.86 19.10
N MET A 83 -9.49 2.67 18.85
CA MET A 83 -8.22 2.52 18.14
C MET A 83 -8.22 3.20 16.76
N LYS A 84 -9.32 3.13 16.00
CA LYS A 84 -9.47 3.82 14.72
C LYS A 84 -9.38 5.34 14.83
N ASP A 85 -9.85 5.91 15.96
CA ASP A 85 -9.84 7.35 16.21
C ASP A 85 -8.46 7.85 16.67
N LYS A 86 -7.60 6.91 17.09
CA LYS A 86 -6.22 7.19 17.52
C LYS A 86 -5.21 7.08 16.39
N LEU A 87 -5.63 6.62 15.20
CA LEU A 87 -4.75 6.56 14.05
C LEU A 87 -4.47 7.97 13.52
N ASP A 88 -3.21 8.19 13.14
CA ASP A 88 -2.82 9.32 12.33
C ASP A 88 -3.73 9.36 11.08
N PRO A 89 -4.37 10.49 10.76
CA PRO A 89 -5.21 10.62 9.57
C PRO A 89 -4.53 10.16 8.28
N TYR A 90 -3.23 10.29 8.20
CA TYR A 90 -2.43 9.81 7.08
C TYR A 90 -2.46 8.28 6.93
N LEU A 91 -2.66 7.55 8.02
CA LEU A 91 -2.75 6.09 8.03
C LEU A 91 -4.20 5.58 7.94
N GLN A 92 -5.19 6.47 8.10
CA GLN A 92 -6.60 6.11 8.11
C GLN A 92 -7.05 5.35 6.85
N PRO A 93 -6.61 5.71 5.62
CA PRO A 93 -7.00 4.95 4.43
C PRO A 93 -6.61 3.47 4.47
N LEU A 94 -5.53 3.12 5.15
CA LEU A 94 -5.13 1.72 5.32
C LEU A 94 -6.10 0.97 6.22
N TYR A 95 -6.53 1.61 7.30
CA TYR A 95 -7.55 1.07 8.20
C TYR A 95 -8.90 0.90 7.48
N ASP A 96 -9.31 1.89 6.70
CA ASP A 96 -10.57 1.86 5.95
C ASP A 96 -10.62 0.69 4.97
N ALA A 97 -9.51 0.38 4.30
CA ALA A 97 -9.43 -0.78 3.43
C ALA A 97 -9.60 -2.09 4.20
N LEU A 98 -8.99 -2.20 5.38
CA LEU A 98 -9.16 -3.38 6.25
C LEU A 98 -10.60 -3.57 6.70
N GLU A 99 -11.32 -2.48 6.98
CA GLU A 99 -12.74 -2.53 7.39
C GLU A 99 -13.66 -3.12 6.30
N GLU A 100 -13.30 -2.98 5.04
CA GLU A 100 -14.04 -3.59 3.94
C GLU A 100 -13.82 -5.12 3.84
N MET A 101 -12.75 -5.62 4.45
CA MET A 101 -12.32 -7.01 4.32
C MET A 101 -12.52 -7.84 5.58
N ILE A 102 -12.59 -7.21 6.73
CA ILE A 102 -12.65 -7.86 8.04
C ILE A 102 -13.78 -7.22 8.85
N PRO A 103 -14.70 -8.02 9.42
CA PRO A 103 -15.76 -7.48 10.27
C PRO A 103 -15.18 -6.67 11.44
N PRO A 104 -15.83 -5.54 11.83
CA PRO A 104 -15.29 -4.62 12.83
C PRO A 104 -14.87 -5.27 14.16
N PRO A 105 -15.64 -6.19 14.76
CA PRO A 105 -15.21 -6.84 16.01
C PRO A 105 -13.94 -7.66 15.85
N ARG A 106 -13.80 -8.34 14.72
CA ARG A 106 -12.62 -9.17 14.43
C ARG A 106 -11.40 -8.30 14.13
N LEU A 107 -11.58 -7.20 13.40
CA LEU A 107 -10.51 -6.26 13.12
C LEU A 107 -9.97 -5.63 14.41
N LYS A 108 -10.86 -5.22 15.31
CA LYS A 108 -10.49 -4.69 16.62
C LYS A 108 -9.64 -5.69 17.42
N GLU A 109 -10.07 -6.95 17.45
CA GLU A 109 -9.35 -8.02 18.12
C GLU A 109 -7.94 -8.23 17.52
N TYR A 110 -7.83 -8.28 16.19
CA TYR A 110 -6.54 -8.40 15.51
C TYR A 110 -5.60 -7.22 15.82
N MET A 111 -6.13 -6.00 15.87
CA MET A 111 -5.35 -4.81 16.19
C MET A 111 -4.87 -4.84 17.65
N GLU A 112 -5.73 -5.22 18.58
CA GLU A 112 -5.40 -5.32 20.01
C GLU A 112 -4.33 -6.40 20.27
N GLN A 113 -4.40 -7.51 19.56
CA GLN A 113 -3.45 -8.62 19.71
C GLN A 113 -2.14 -8.40 18.94
N GLY A 114 -2.03 -7.34 18.12
CA GLY A 114 -0.87 -7.12 17.27
C GLY A 114 -0.78 -8.04 16.06
N THR A 115 -1.82 -8.80 15.75
CA THR A 115 -1.92 -9.61 14.53
C THR A 115 -1.95 -8.73 13.29
N ILE A 116 -2.65 -7.59 13.38
CA ILE A 116 -2.62 -6.54 12.36
C ILE A 116 -2.06 -5.28 13.02
N GLN A 117 -1.03 -4.70 12.40
CA GLN A 117 -0.38 -3.49 12.87
C GLN A 117 -0.41 -2.44 11.76
N ILE A 118 -0.75 -1.22 12.11
CA ILE A 118 -0.67 -0.06 11.23
C ILE A 118 0.23 0.95 11.93
N ALA A 119 1.38 1.26 11.33
CA ALA A 119 2.37 2.11 11.96
C ALA A 119 3.21 2.90 10.93
N PRO A 120 3.73 4.07 11.31
CA PRO A 120 4.70 4.77 10.48
C PRO A 120 5.95 3.93 10.25
N LEU A 121 6.61 4.16 9.11
CA LEU A 121 7.78 3.39 8.69
C LEU A 121 8.90 3.34 9.75
N ALA A 122 9.08 4.40 10.51
CA ALA A 122 10.12 4.47 11.54
C ALA A 122 10.00 3.36 12.61
N TYR A 123 8.80 2.85 12.86
CA TYR A 123 8.57 1.76 13.83
C TYR A 123 9.10 0.40 13.35
N MET A 124 9.50 0.29 12.08
CA MET A 124 10.06 -0.95 11.53
C MET A 124 11.55 -1.12 11.82
N ARG A 125 12.23 -0.05 12.23
CA ARG A 125 13.68 -0.05 12.46
C ARG A 125 14.10 -1.12 13.48
N GLY A 126 15.11 -1.89 13.13
CA GLY A 126 15.70 -2.93 14.00
C GLY A 126 14.86 -4.19 14.17
N ARG A 127 13.70 -4.29 13.53
CA ARG A 127 12.84 -5.47 13.60
C ARG A 127 13.21 -6.47 12.50
N THR A 128 13.04 -7.76 12.79
CA THR A 128 13.00 -8.82 11.78
C THR A 128 11.56 -9.35 11.72
N LEU A 129 10.95 -9.28 10.54
CA LEU A 129 9.53 -9.54 10.37
C LEU A 129 9.33 -10.91 9.73
N ASN A 130 9.14 -11.93 10.56
CA ASN A 130 8.89 -13.31 10.15
C ASN A 130 7.39 -13.59 10.06
N ASP A 131 7.02 -14.55 9.22
CA ASP A 131 5.63 -15.05 9.11
C ASP A 131 4.61 -13.92 8.91
N ALA A 132 4.95 -12.95 8.08
CA ALA A 132 4.16 -11.74 7.90
C ALA A 132 4.02 -11.34 6.43
N VAL A 133 2.93 -10.66 6.11
CA VAL A 133 2.86 -9.80 4.93
C VAL A 133 3.04 -8.36 5.39
N VAL A 134 4.04 -7.69 4.84
CA VAL A 134 4.40 -6.32 5.18
C VAL A 134 4.19 -5.44 3.96
N ILE A 135 3.39 -4.40 4.11
CA ILE A 135 3.06 -3.48 3.01
C ILE A 135 3.57 -2.09 3.36
N LEU A 136 4.36 -1.52 2.45
CA LEU A 136 4.77 -0.12 2.48
C LEU A 136 4.03 0.62 1.38
N ASP A 137 3.09 1.48 1.77
CA ASP A 137 2.32 2.32 0.87
C ASP A 137 2.91 3.73 0.80
N GLU A 138 2.61 4.48 -0.25
CA GLU A 138 3.18 5.81 -0.50
C GLU A 138 4.72 5.80 -0.51
N ALA A 139 5.30 4.73 -1.02
CA ALA A 139 6.74 4.47 -0.93
C ALA A 139 7.61 5.45 -1.74
N GLN A 140 7.03 6.21 -2.68
CA GLN A 140 7.74 7.28 -3.38
C GLN A 140 8.25 8.37 -2.43
N ASN A 141 7.67 8.47 -1.24
CA ASN A 141 8.02 9.45 -0.22
C ASN A 141 9.05 8.93 0.80
N THR A 142 9.67 7.80 0.54
CA THR A 142 10.84 7.34 1.32
C THR A 142 12.11 7.96 0.79
N THR A 143 13.09 8.14 1.69
CA THR A 143 14.49 8.34 1.28
C THR A 143 15.10 7.01 0.85
N THR A 144 16.26 7.05 0.20
CA THR A 144 16.99 5.83 -0.19
C THR A 144 17.37 4.98 1.04
N HIS A 145 17.75 5.64 2.13
CA HIS A 145 18.07 4.98 3.39
C HIS A 145 16.86 4.30 4.04
N GLN A 146 15.72 4.99 4.06
CA GLN A 146 14.47 4.43 4.60
C GLN A 146 14.00 3.21 3.81
N MET A 147 14.08 3.25 2.48
CA MET A 147 13.70 2.11 1.64
C MET A 147 14.59 0.91 1.91
N LYS A 148 15.90 1.10 1.94
CA LYS A 148 16.84 0.01 2.27
C LYS A 148 16.57 -0.55 3.66
N MET A 149 16.33 0.31 4.64
CA MET A 149 15.99 -0.11 6.00
C MET A 149 14.73 -0.99 5.99
N PHE A 150 13.67 -0.55 5.31
CA PHE A 150 12.43 -1.32 5.22
C PHE A 150 12.64 -2.69 4.57
N LEU A 151 13.26 -2.73 3.39
CA LEU A 151 13.43 -3.98 2.64
C LEU A 151 14.28 -5.01 3.39
N THR A 152 15.22 -4.56 4.20
CA THR A 152 16.09 -5.44 5.00
C THR A 152 15.47 -5.92 6.31
N ARG A 153 14.18 -5.56 6.57
CA ARG A 153 13.39 -6.13 7.69
C ARG A 153 12.78 -7.49 7.34
N MET A 154 12.82 -7.86 6.06
CA MET A 154 12.24 -9.12 5.61
C MET A 154 12.83 -10.30 6.37
N GLY A 155 11.95 -11.04 7.04
CA GLY A 155 12.29 -12.28 7.71
C GLY A 155 11.86 -13.52 6.92
N TYR A 156 12.03 -14.68 7.51
CA TYR A 156 11.62 -15.93 6.89
C TYR A 156 10.10 -16.07 6.85
N TYR A 157 9.60 -16.70 5.80
CA TYR A 157 8.17 -16.94 5.57
C TYR A 157 7.35 -15.66 5.49
N SER A 158 7.98 -14.60 5.01
CA SER A 158 7.35 -13.29 4.86
C SER A 158 7.31 -12.87 3.41
N LYS A 159 6.33 -12.00 3.11
CA LYS A 159 6.23 -11.33 1.82
C LYS A 159 6.11 -9.82 2.03
N MET A 160 6.74 -9.06 1.16
CA MET A 160 6.65 -7.60 1.16
C MET A 160 6.01 -7.10 -0.12
N ILE A 161 5.11 -6.14 0.02
CA ILE A 161 4.53 -5.41 -1.10
C ILE A 161 4.82 -3.93 -0.91
N VAL A 162 5.40 -3.33 -1.93
CA VAL A 162 5.73 -1.91 -1.96
C VAL A 162 4.86 -1.25 -3.00
N THR A 163 4.02 -0.29 -2.61
CA THR A 163 3.14 0.46 -3.50
C THR A 163 3.52 1.93 -3.52
N GLY A 164 3.36 2.58 -4.66
CA GLY A 164 3.66 3.99 -4.78
C GLY A 164 3.49 4.53 -6.19
N ASP A 165 3.64 5.85 -6.30
CA ASP A 165 3.56 6.59 -7.55
C ASP A 165 4.76 7.53 -7.66
N VAL A 166 5.70 7.23 -8.55
CA VAL A 166 6.93 8.00 -8.72
C VAL A 166 6.69 9.40 -9.32
N THR A 167 5.47 9.70 -9.76
CA THR A 167 5.09 11.04 -10.25
C THR A 167 4.55 11.95 -9.13
N GLN A 168 4.26 11.42 -7.95
CA GLN A 168 3.64 12.11 -6.82
C GLN A 168 4.58 12.18 -5.61
N ILE A 169 5.81 12.62 -5.85
CA ILE A 169 6.84 12.70 -4.80
C ILE A 169 6.67 14.00 -4.01
N ALA A 170 6.46 13.87 -2.68
CA ALA A 170 6.30 14.97 -1.74
C ALA A 170 7.53 15.19 -0.85
N LEU A 171 8.68 14.66 -1.24
CA LEU A 171 9.93 14.83 -0.51
C LEU A 171 10.47 16.27 -0.65
N PRO A 172 11.26 16.73 0.34
CA PRO A 172 11.98 18.01 0.21
C PRO A 172 12.83 18.07 -1.06
N ARG A 173 13.03 19.28 -1.57
CA ARG A 173 13.84 19.53 -2.76
C ARG A 173 15.26 18.96 -2.58
N GLY A 174 15.75 18.22 -3.57
CA GLY A 174 17.07 17.60 -3.53
C GLY A 174 17.14 16.24 -2.83
N VAL A 175 16.06 15.80 -2.21
CA VAL A 175 16.00 14.47 -1.59
C VAL A 175 15.51 13.46 -2.62
N LYS A 176 16.31 12.43 -2.87
CA LYS A 176 16.02 11.38 -3.85
C LYS A 176 14.98 10.40 -3.32
N SER A 177 13.99 10.06 -4.16
CA SER A 177 12.99 9.05 -3.81
C SER A 177 13.59 7.67 -3.67
N GLY A 178 13.38 7.03 -2.51
CA GLY A 178 13.84 5.67 -2.25
C GLY A 178 13.17 4.63 -3.14
N LEU A 179 11.89 4.84 -3.50
CA LEU A 179 11.19 3.94 -4.42
C LEU A 179 11.82 3.99 -5.82
N LYS A 180 12.00 5.19 -6.36
CA LYS A 180 12.60 5.37 -7.68
C LYS A 180 14.00 4.77 -7.74
N HIS A 181 14.80 4.99 -6.73
CA HIS A 181 16.14 4.42 -6.60
C HIS A 181 16.11 2.89 -6.49
N ALA A 182 15.21 2.32 -5.66
CA ALA A 182 15.09 0.88 -5.48
C ALA A 182 14.72 0.17 -6.79
N LEU A 183 13.81 0.74 -7.57
CA LEU A 183 13.43 0.19 -8.87
C LEU A 183 14.60 0.08 -9.86
N GLU A 184 15.56 1.00 -9.77
CA GLU A 184 16.80 0.97 -10.55
C GLU A 184 17.80 -0.05 -9.98
N VAL A 185 18.09 0.04 -8.69
CA VAL A 185 19.13 -0.78 -8.04
C VAL A 185 18.78 -2.27 -8.02
N LEU A 186 17.51 -2.59 -7.85
CA LEU A 186 17.04 -3.97 -7.66
C LEU A 186 16.52 -4.61 -8.96
N SER A 187 16.59 -3.93 -10.08
CA SER A 187 16.02 -4.39 -11.36
C SER A 187 16.60 -5.71 -11.88
N GLY A 188 17.81 -6.06 -11.48
CA GLY A 188 18.49 -7.30 -11.91
C GLY A 188 18.25 -8.51 -11.02
N ILE A 189 17.39 -8.43 -10.01
CA ILE A 189 17.12 -9.53 -9.07
C ILE A 189 15.86 -10.29 -9.51
N PRO A 190 15.98 -11.52 -10.06
CA PRO A 190 14.82 -12.25 -10.60
C PRO A 190 13.75 -12.61 -9.55
N ALA A 191 14.14 -12.72 -8.29
CA ALA A 191 13.22 -13.04 -7.19
C ALA A 191 12.28 -11.89 -6.82
N ILE A 192 12.48 -10.69 -7.38
CA ILE A 192 11.66 -9.52 -7.13
C ILE A 192 10.68 -9.32 -8.29
N GLY A 193 9.38 -9.20 -7.95
CA GLY A 193 8.34 -8.88 -8.91
C GLY A 193 8.13 -7.37 -9.06
N ARG A 194 7.76 -6.95 -10.26
CA ARG A 194 7.40 -5.56 -10.54
C ARG A 194 6.18 -5.51 -11.44
N ILE A 195 5.19 -4.73 -11.03
CA ILE A 195 4.00 -4.46 -11.83
C ILE A 195 3.85 -2.96 -11.96
N THR A 196 3.73 -2.48 -13.19
CA THR A 196 3.50 -1.07 -13.50
C THR A 196 2.05 -0.88 -13.92
N PHE A 197 1.31 -0.11 -13.14
CA PHE A 197 -0.04 0.33 -13.45
C PHE A 197 0.00 1.59 -14.31
N GLU A 198 -1.01 1.76 -15.15
CA GLU A 198 -1.13 2.87 -16.07
C GLU A 198 -2.44 3.63 -15.85
N LYS A 199 -2.59 4.78 -16.52
CA LYS A 199 -3.82 5.58 -16.43
C LYS A 199 -5.07 4.79 -16.82
N GLY A 200 -4.95 3.86 -17.77
CA GLY A 200 -6.05 2.97 -18.17
C GLY A 200 -6.51 2.01 -17.10
N ASP A 201 -5.71 1.79 -16.06
CA ASP A 201 -6.05 0.94 -14.92
C ASP A 201 -6.84 1.68 -13.83
N ILE A 202 -7.02 3.00 -13.95
CA ILE A 202 -7.73 3.80 -12.97
C ILE A 202 -9.21 3.44 -12.97
N VAL A 203 -9.72 3.08 -11.79
CA VAL A 203 -11.14 2.78 -11.56
C VAL A 203 -11.76 3.93 -10.79
N ARG A 204 -12.71 4.64 -11.41
CA ARG A 204 -13.42 5.73 -10.76
C ARG A 204 -14.84 5.86 -11.32
N HIS A 205 -15.71 6.50 -10.55
CA HIS A 205 -17.05 6.80 -11.00
C HIS A 205 -17.03 7.57 -12.34
N PRO A 206 -17.88 7.25 -13.34
CA PRO A 206 -17.86 7.91 -14.65
C PRO A 206 -17.94 9.43 -14.57
N LEU A 207 -18.75 9.98 -13.66
CA LEU A 207 -18.83 11.43 -13.47
C LEU A 207 -17.53 12.02 -12.92
N VAL A 208 -16.83 11.33 -12.02
CA VAL A 208 -15.51 11.76 -11.52
C VAL A 208 -14.51 11.81 -12.67
N GLN A 209 -14.54 10.84 -13.57
CA GLN A 209 -13.70 10.83 -14.77
C GLN A 209 -13.95 12.07 -15.63
N GLN A 210 -15.20 12.43 -15.87
CA GLN A 210 -15.58 13.63 -16.63
C GLN A 210 -15.13 14.93 -15.94
N ILE A 211 -15.25 14.97 -14.61
CA ILE A 211 -14.78 16.13 -13.80
C ILE A 211 -13.27 16.30 -13.95
N VAL A 212 -12.50 15.23 -13.79
CA VAL A 212 -11.03 15.27 -13.92
C VAL A 212 -10.63 15.74 -15.32
N GLU A 213 -11.25 15.19 -16.35
CA GLU A 213 -10.98 15.57 -17.74
C GLU A 213 -11.29 17.07 -18.01
N ALA A 214 -12.36 17.59 -17.43
CA ALA A 214 -12.72 19.00 -17.56
C ALA A 214 -11.68 19.93 -16.89
N TYR A 215 -11.23 19.60 -15.67
CA TYR A 215 -10.19 20.37 -15.00
C TYR A 215 -8.85 20.30 -15.72
N ASP A 216 -8.47 19.12 -16.23
CA ASP A 216 -7.24 18.95 -17.00
C ASP A 216 -7.25 19.75 -18.31
N ALA A 217 -8.39 19.81 -19.01
CA ALA A 217 -8.55 20.60 -20.22
C ALA A 217 -8.38 22.09 -19.93
N LYS A 218 -8.97 22.59 -18.84
CA LYS A 218 -8.86 24.01 -18.44
C LYS A 218 -7.40 24.37 -18.06
N ALA A 219 -6.74 23.51 -17.32
CA ALA A 219 -5.35 23.72 -16.95
C ALA A 219 -4.40 23.80 -18.16
N ARG A 220 -4.67 23.03 -19.23
CA ARG A 220 -3.91 23.11 -20.49
C ARG A 220 -4.12 24.42 -21.20
N GLU A 221 -5.36 24.92 -21.28
CA GLU A 221 -5.66 26.22 -21.87
C GLU A 221 -4.93 27.34 -21.15
N GLU A 222 -4.91 27.33 -19.81
CA GLU A 222 -4.25 28.33 -18.98
C GLU A 222 -2.71 28.30 -19.10
N GLN A 223 -2.11 27.20 -19.54
CA GLN A 223 -0.67 27.09 -19.79
C GLN A 223 -0.26 27.59 -21.18
N GLU A 224 -1.22 27.69 -22.11
CA GLU A 224 -0.98 28.15 -23.47
C GLU A 224 -1.16 29.68 -23.63
N GLU A 225 -1.75 30.36 -22.64
CA GLU A 225 -1.86 31.83 -22.54
C GLU A 225 -0.61 32.46 -21.87
#